data_abdcaa93b90852e5170b92a76361904f
#
_entry.id   abdcaa93b90852e5170b92a76361904f
#
_cell.length_a   1.000
_cell.length_b   1.000
_cell.length_c   1.000
_cell.angle_alpha   90.00
_cell.angle_beta   90.00
_cell.angle_gamma   90.00
#
_symmetry.space_group_name_H-M   'P 1'
#
loop_
_entity.id
_entity.type
_entity.pdbx_description
1 polymer ?
#
loop_
_entity_poly.entity_id
_entity_poly.type
_entity_poly.pdbx_seq_one_letter_code
_entity_poly.pdbx_strand_id
1 'polypeptide(L)'
;FVSADVKGETEPCGWKKKPSGGLARKCTVVNNSKEAGFETIVLDAGNLFFKQENIDPGIPLDVSKENANTIVQAFNHITCDAFSPGIKDFGAGLDFFKQLKLKSNFDFVSCNIKTADNNLLLDPYKIIQKKDFSVGVIGASSSFQKDGLFVDDPFASIRETVKKIESKCDFIVLLFSCSDQEYSRLTKLSNTL
;
A
#
# COMPACT_ATOMS: atom_id res chain seq x y z
N PHE A 1 -9.36 3.96 -7.81
CA PHE A 1 -8.32 3.09 -8.40
C PHE A 1 -7.56 2.41 -7.29
N VAL A 2 -7.46 1.08 -7.35
CA VAL A 2 -6.68 0.29 -6.40
C VAL A 2 -5.66 -0.55 -7.19
N SER A 3 -4.43 -0.60 -6.71
CA SER A 3 -3.40 -1.54 -7.17
C SER A 3 -2.82 -2.33 -6.01
N ALA A 4 -2.18 -3.43 -6.31
CA ALA A 4 -1.41 -4.25 -5.39
C ALA A 4 -0.36 -5.03 -6.18
N ASP A 5 0.68 -5.51 -5.49
CA ASP A 5 1.67 -6.42 -6.07
C ASP A 5 2.38 -5.85 -7.33
N VAL A 6 2.66 -4.55 -7.34
CA VAL A 6 3.45 -3.90 -8.41
C VAL A 6 4.88 -4.45 -8.42
N LYS A 7 5.41 -4.81 -7.25
CA LYS A 7 6.67 -5.57 -7.08
C LYS A 7 7.90 -4.93 -7.75
N GLY A 8 7.98 -3.61 -7.74
CA GLY A 8 9.11 -2.90 -8.34
C GLY A 8 9.08 -2.81 -9.87
N GLU A 9 8.01 -3.29 -10.51
CA GLU A 9 7.87 -3.25 -11.97
C GLU A 9 7.42 -1.87 -12.43
N THR A 10 8.24 -1.22 -13.24
CA THR A 10 7.96 0.11 -13.80
C THR A 10 7.36 0.04 -15.19
N GLU A 11 7.75 -0.98 -15.95
CA GLU A 11 7.36 -1.19 -17.33
C GLU A 11 6.20 -2.18 -17.48
N PRO A 12 5.46 -2.13 -18.61
CA PRO A 12 4.48 -3.14 -18.92
C PRO A 12 5.13 -4.52 -19.09
N CYS A 13 4.57 -5.55 -18.47
CA CYS A 13 5.03 -6.92 -18.59
C CYS A 13 4.02 -7.81 -19.35
N GLY A 14 4.46 -9.00 -19.75
CA GLY A 14 3.65 -10.00 -20.44
C GLY A 14 3.94 -10.12 -21.95
N TRP A 15 2.97 -10.66 -22.69
CA TRP A 15 3.14 -10.97 -24.11
C TRP A 15 3.33 -9.70 -24.95
N LYS A 16 4.31 -9.71 -25.87
CA LYS A 16 4.62 -8.57 -26.76
C LYS A 16 3.40 -7.97 -27.47
N LYS A 17 2.37 -8.78 -27.77
CA LYS A 17 1.15 -8.33 -28.46
C LYS A 17 0.10 -7.69 -27.53
N LYS A 18 0.12 -8.00 -26.23
CA LYS A 18 -0.82 -7.46 -25.24
C LYS A 18 -0.10 -7.29 -23.90
N PRO A 19 0.83 -6.36 -23.80
CA PRO A 19 1.50 -6.10 -22.52
C PRO A 19 0.50 -5.53 -21.50
N SER A 20 0.60 -5.95 -20.25
CA SER A 20 -0.26 -5.50 -19.13
C SER A 20 0.53 -4.67 -18.14
N GLY A 21 -0.15 -3.85 -17.35
CA GLY A 21 0.48 -3.03 -16.31
C GLY A 21 1.31 -1.88 -16.85
N GLY A 22 2.33 -1.49 -16.07
CA GLY A 22 3.20 -0.35 -16.33
C GLY A 22 2.70 0.96 -15.73
N LEU A 23 3.62 1.71 -15.13
CA LEU A 23 3.31 2.97 -14.43
C LEU A 23 2.72 4.02 -15.38
N ALA A 24 3.27 4.16 -16.59
CA ALA A 24 2.78 5.13 -17.57
C ALA A 24 1.30 4.91 -17.93
N ARG A 25 0.87 3.66 -18.08
CA ARG A 25 -0.54 3.34 -18.36
C ARG A 25 -1.43 3.64 -17.17
N LYS A 26 -0.97 3.31 -15.96
CA LYS A 26 -1.69 3.68 -14.72
C LYS A 26 -1.87 5.19 -14.65
N CYS A 27 -0.82 5.95 -14.90
CA CYS A 27 -0.87 7.42 -14.94
C CYS A 27 -1.91 7.92 -15.96
N THR A 28 -1.88 7.39 -17.20
CA THR A 28 -2.83 7.78 -18.25
C THR A 28 -4.28 7.50 -17.82
N VAL A 29 -4.57 6.32 -17.27
CA VAL A 29 -5.94 5.96 -16.86
C VAL A 29 -6.44 6.87 -15.74
N VAL A 30 -5.62 7.12 -14.72
CA VAL A 30 -5.99 7.99 -13.59
C VAL A 30 -6.19 9.43 -14.07
N ASN A 31 -5.27 9.97 -14.90
CA ASN A 31 -5.35 11.34 -15.39
C ASN A 31 -6.57 11.55 -16.29
N ASN A 32 -6.84 10.63 -17.22
CA ASN A 32 -8.04 10.70 -18.08
C ASN A 32 -9.34 10.74 -17.24
N SER A 33 -9.39 9.99 -16.14
CA SER A 33 -10.57 10.02 -15.25
C SER A 33 -10.71 11.36 -14.54
N LYS A 34 -9.61 11.96 -14.09
CA LYS A 34 -9.61 13.30 -13.49
C LYS A 34 -10.02 14.37 -14.50
N GLU A 35 -9.47 14.31 -15.72
CA GLU A 35 -9.81 15.23 -16.82
C GLU A 35 -11.29 15.10 -17.24
N ALA A 36 -11.86 13.91 -17.14
CA ALA A 36 -13.29 13.68 -17.35
C ALA A 36 -14.18 14.18 -16.19
N GLY A 37 -13.59 14.78 -15.14
CA GLY A 37 -14.31 15.36 -14.00
C GLY A 37 -14.71 14.37 -12.91
N PHE A 38 -14.19 13.13 -12.92
CA PHE A 38 -14.47 12.18 -11.86
C PHE A 38 -13.68 12.49 -10.58
N GLU A 39 -14.36 12.47 -9.44
CA GLU A 39 -13.71 12.40 -8.13
C GLU A 39 -12.95 11.08 -8.03
N THR A 40 -11.63 11.15 -7.86
CA THR A 40 -10.78 9.97 -7.85
C THR A 40 -10.13 9.73 -6.49
N ILE A 41 -10.04 8.46 -6.10
CA ILE A 41 -9.21 7.97 -5.00
C ILE A 41 -8.26 6.93 -5.57
N VAL A 42 -6.96 7.08 -5.29
CA VAL A 42 -5.90 6.20 -5.78
C VAL A 42 -5.20 5.55 -4.60
N LEU A 43 -5.26 4.24 -4.52
CA LEU A 43 -4.77 3.45 -3.39
C LEU A 43 -3.83 2.33 -3.87
N ASP A 44 -2.97 1.86 -2.97
CA ASP A 44 -2.17 0.66 -3.21
C ASP A 44 -2.12 -0.23 -1.95
N ALA A 45 -2.37 -1.53 -2.14
CA ALA A 45 -2.51 -2.51 -1.06
C ALA A 45 -1.24 -3.32 -0.78
N GLY A 46 -0.08 -2.84 -1.24
CA GLY A 46 1.21 -3.36 -0.82
C GLY A 46 1.96 -4.23 -1.81
N ASN A 47 3.16 -4.61 -1.41
CA ASN A 47 4.20 -5.18 -2.24
C ASN A 47 4.47 -4.30 -3.47
N LEU A 48 4.54 -2.99 -3.23
CA LEU A 48 4.66 -1.96 -4.26
C LEU A 48 6.10 -1.87 -4.77
N PHE A 49 7.09 -1.81 -3.86
CA PHE A 49 8.43 -1.37 -4.18
C PHE A 49 9.37 -2.48 -4.63
N PHE A 50 9.21 -3.71 -4.12
CA PHE A 50 10.19 -4.77 -4.37
C PHE A 50 9.54 -6.10 -4.73
N LYS A 51 10.27 -6.86 -5.58
CA LYS A 51 9.87 -8.20 -6.01
C LYS A 51 10.12 -9.26 -4.93
N GLN A 52 11.16 -9.06 -4.12
CA GLN A 52 11.63 -10.00 -3.10
C GLN A 52 11.65 -9.35 -1.73
N GLU A 53 11.52 -10.18 -0.69
CA GLU A 53 11.61 -9.76 0.72
C GLU A 53 13.04 -9.41 1.13
N ASN A 54 14.02 -10.08 0.53
CA ASN A 54 15.45 -9.84 0.71
C ASN A 54 16.09 -9.70 -0.67
N ILE A 55 16.88 -8.66 -0.87
CA ILE A 55 17.52 -8.35 -2.13
C ILE A 55 19.03 -8.47 -1.92
N ASP A 56 19.70 -9.19 -2.82
CA ASP A 56 21.15 -9.34 -2.76
C ASP A 56 21.85 -7.98 -2.85
N PRO A 57 22.89 -7.74 -2.02
CA PRO A 57 23.63 -6.48 -2.04
C PRO A 57 24.35 -6.25 -3.38
N GLY A 58 24.74 -4.99 -3.63
CA GLY A 58 25.38 -4.56 -4.86
C GLY A 58 24.39 -4.17 -5.96
N ILE A 59 24.69 -4.43 -7.21
CA ILE A 59 23.91 -3.98 -8.38
C ILE A 59 22.42 -4.33 -8.28
N PRO A 60 21.99 -5.55 -7.88
CA PRO A 60 20.56 -5.87 -7.75
C PRO A 60 19.84 -4.95 -6.75
N LEU A 61 20.46 -4.65 -5.62
CA LEU A 61 19.90 -3.76 -4.62
C LEU A 61 19.82 -2.32 -5.11
N ASP A 62 20.85 -1.83 -5.79
CA ASP A 62 20.92 -0.47 -6.30
C ASP A 62 19.85 -0.24 -7.38
N VAL A 63 19.73 -1.16 -8.34
CA VAL A 63 18.68 -1.12 -9.37
C VAL A 63 17.28 -1.16 -8.74
N SER A 64 17.07 -2.03 -7.75
CA SER A 64 15.77 -2.13 -7.04
C SER A 64 15.42 -0.84 -6.30
N LYS A 65 16.40 -0.17 -5.69
CA LYS A 65 16.20 1.13 -5.04
C LYS A 65 15.85 2.23 -6.03
N GLU A 66 16.48 2.26 -7.21
CA GLU A 66 16.15 3.23 -8.26
C GLU A 66 14.73 2.99 -8.83
N ASN A 67 14.34 1.74 -9.04
CA ASN A 67 12.97 1.40 -9.42
C ASN A 67 11.97 1.86 -8.36
N ALA A 68 12.25 1.65 -7.09
CA ALA A 68 11.39 2.11 -5.99
C ALA A 68 11.27 3.64 -5.94
N ASN A 69 12.37 4.37 -6.16
CA ASN A 69 12.34 5.83 -6.29
C ASN A 69 11.47 6.28 -7.49
N THR A 70 11.59 5.61 -8.63
CA THR A 70 10.77 5.88 -9.83
C THR A 70 9.28 5.65 -9.55
N ILE A 71 8.95 4.58 -8.82
CA ILE A 71 7.57 4.28 -8.40
C ILE A 71 7.03 5.41 -7.52
N VAL A 72 7.79 5.87 -6.52
CA VAL A 72 7.37 7.00 -5.67
C VAL A 72 7.09 8.24 -6.52
N GLN A 73 7.95 8.57 -7.48
CA GLN A 73 7.73 9.72 -8.37
C GLN A 73 6.44 9.57 -9.20
N ALA A 74 6.21 8.39 -9.78
CA ALA A 74 4.99 8.10 -10.54
C ALA A 74 3.72 8.18 -9.67
N PHE A 75 3.76 7.65 -8.45
CA PHE A 75 2.64 7.70 -7.51
C PHE A 75 2.39 9.12 -6.99
N ASN A 76 3.43 9.92 -6.79
CA ASN A 76 3.29 11.35 -6.51
C ASN A 76 2.61 12.09 -7.67
N HIS A 77 3.00 11.77 -8.92
CA HIS A 77 2.44 12.40 -10.12
C HIS A 77 0.95 12.12 -10.30
N ILE A 78 0.50 10.89 -10.05
CA ILE A 78 -0.94 10.54 -10.11
C ILE A 78 -1.72 10.96 -8.87
N THR A 79 -1.07 11.61 -7.90
CA THR A 79 -1.66 11.98 -6.60
C THR A 79 -2.29 10.77 -5.92
N CYS A 80 -1.48 9.73 -5.66
CA CYS A 80 -1.89 8.62 -4.82
C CYS A 80 -2.36 9.16 -3.46
N ASP A 81 -3.43 8.61 -2.91
CA ASP A 81 -3.98 9.06 -1.63
C ASP A 81 -3.40 8.28 -0.45
N ALA A 82 -3.30 6.95 -0.58
CA ALA A 82 -2.74 6.11 0.48
C ALA A 82 -2.16 4.78 -0.04
N PHE A 83 -1.19 4.27 0.72
CA PHE A 83 -0.50 3.01 0.48
C PHE A 83 -0.37 2.23 1.79
N SER A 84 -0.62 0.92 1.76
CA SER A 84 -0.41 0.01 2.89
C SER A 84 0.69 -0.99 2.57
N PRO A 85 1.83 -1.03 3.30
CA PRO A 85 2.95 -1.89 2.95
C PRO A 85 2.68 -3.37 3.25
N GLY A 86 3.23 -4.24 2.37
CA GLY A 86 3.43 -5.67 2.62
C GLY A 86 4.89 -5.97 2.98
N ILE A 87 5.20 -7.23 3.28
CA ILE A 87 6.56 -7.64 3.68
C ILE A 87 7.63 -7.26 2.66
N LYS A 88 7.34 -7.35 1.37
CA LYS A 88 8.30 -7.06 0.30
C LYS A 88 8.69 -5.59 0.24
N ASP A 89 7.86 -4.69 0.74
CA ASP A 89 8.17 -3.26 0.75
C ASP A 89 9.33 -2.90 1.69
N PHE A 90 9.73 -3.84 2.53
CA PHE A 90 10.93 -3.75 3.36
C PHE A 90 12.15 -4.47 2.76
N GLY A 91 12.10 -4.89 1.50
CA GLY A 91 13.15 -5.67 0.84
C GLY A 91 14.53 -5.03 0.83
N ALA A 92 14.61 -3.70 0.80
CA ALA A 92 15.86 -2.93 0.91
C ALA A 92 16.14 -2.40 2.34
N GLY A 93 15.44 -2.93 3.35
CA GLY A 93 15.58 -2.59 4.76
C GLY A 93 14.70 -1.41 5.20
N LEU A 94 14.51 -1.33 6.53
CA LEU A 94 13.64 -0.35 7.16
C LEU A 94 14.08 1.11 6.92
N ASP A 95 15.38 1.38 6.91
CA ASP A 95 15.87 2.74 6.71
C ASP A 95 15.58 3.25 5.30
N PHE A 96 15.70 2.39 4.30
CA PHE A 96 15.33 2.77 2.94
C PHE A 96 13.81 2.94 2.78
N PHE A 97 13.01 2.11 3.41
CA PHE A 97 11.55 2.28 3.47
C PHE A 97 11.17 3.66 4.06
N LYS A 98 11.82 4.08 5.16
CA LYS A 98 11.63 5.42 5.74
C LYS A 98 12.02 6.53 4.77
N GLN A 99 13.09 6.35 3.98
CA GLN A 99 13.48 7.32 2.94
C GLN A 99 12.42 7.42 1.82
N LEU A 100 11.85 6.30 1.37
CA LEU A 100 10.75 6.30 0.41
C LEU A 100 9.53 7.05 0.96
N LYS A 101 9.17 6.81 2.23
CA LYS A 101 8.08 7.53 2.90
C LYS A 101 8.33 9.05 2.91
N LEU A 102 9.55 9.50 3.21
CA LEU A 102 9.90 10.93 3.21
C LEU A 102 9.81 11.60 1.82
N LYS A 103 10.01 10.83 0.75
CA LYS A 103 9.91 11.30 -0.65
C LYS A 103 8.48 11.24 -1.20
N SER A 104 7.58 10.56 -0.51
CA SER A 104 6.20 10.35 -0.94
C SER A 104 5.29 11.50 -0.53
N ASN A 105 4.43 11.94 -1.45
CA ASN A 105 3.38 12.92 -1.20
C ASN A 105 2.05 12.25 -0.82
N PHE A 106 2.05 10.94 -0.56
CA PHE A 106 0.89 10.14 -0.18
C PHE A 106 1.12 9.46 1.17
N ASP A 107 0.03 9.13 1.85
CA ASP A 107 0.11 8.57 3.18
C ASP A 107 0.44 7.07 3.16
N PHE A 108 1.35 6.66 4.03
CA PHE A 108 1.64 5.27 4.33
C PHE A 108 0.85 4.89 5.58
N VAL A 109 0.00 3.87 5.49
CA VAL A 109 -0.89 3.46 6.57
C VAL A 109 -0.71 1.99 6.96
N SER A 110 -0.68 1.70 8.25
CA SER A 110 -0.71 0.34 8.78
C SER A 110 -1.12 0.33 10.24
N CYS A 111 -2.16 -0.44 10.56
CA CYS A 111 -2.67 -0.54 11.93
C CYS A 111 -1.99 -1.62 12.78
N ASN A 112 -1.08 -2.42 12.20
CA ASN A 112 -0.50 -3.57 12.90
C ASN A 112 1.02 -3.75 12.77
N ILE A 113 1.71 -2.92 11.97
CA ILE A 113 3.18 -2.97 11.90
C ILE A 113 3.77 -2.04 12.96
N LYS A 114 4.64 -2.60 13.80
CA LYS A 114 5.29 -1.92 14.92
C LYS A 114 6.81 -1.96 14.81
N THR A 115 7.44 -0.99 15.42
CA THR A 115 8.88 -0.92 15.64
C THR A 115 9.29 -1.66 16.92
N ALA A 116 10.59 -1.83 17.16
CA ALA A 116 11.14 -2.56 18.31
C ALA A 116 10.71 -1.98 19.69
N ASP A 117 10.39 -0.69 19.74
CA ASP A 117 9.86 0.00 20.93
C ASP A 117 8.33 -0.12 21.08
N ASN A 118 7.71 -1.05 20.34
CA ASN A 118 6.27 -1.36 20.37
C ASN A 118 5.34 -0.21 19.93
N ASN A 119 5.86 0.81 19.25
CA ASN A 119 5.07 1.86 18.64
C ASN A 119 4.66 1.48 17.22
N LEU A 120 3.50 1.94 16.75
CA LEU A 120 3.14 1.80 15.35
C LEU A 120 4.18 2.49 14.46
N LEU A 121 4.61 1.80 13.39
CA LEU A 121 5.54 2.33 12.41
C LEU A 121 4.90 3.43 11.56
N LEU A 122 3.60 3.35 11.34
CA LEU A 122 2.81 4.21 10.47
C LEU A 122 1.50 4.60 11.15
N ASP A 123 0.83 5.61 10.61
CA ASP A 123 -0.53 5.92 11.02
C ASP A 123 -1.47 4.74 10.69
N PRO A 124 -2.39 4.36 11.60
CA PRO A 124 -3.22 3.18 11.38
C PRO A 124 -4.24 3.33 10.26
N TYR A 125 -4.61 4.56 9.93
CA TYR A 125 -5.58 4.89 8.90
C TYR A 125 -5.38 6.31 8.36
N LYS A 126 -6.01 6.61 7.23
CA LYS A 126 -6.21 7.96 6.68
C LYS A 126 -7.68 8.20 6.40
N ILE A 127 -8.19 9.38 6.72
CA ILE A 127 -9.51 9.82 6.25
C ILE A 127 -9.31 10.74 5.06
N ILE A 128 -9.89 10.36 3.92
CA ILE A 128 -9.85 11.11 2.68
C ILE A 128 -11.20 11.81 2.53
N GLN A 129 -11.18 13.14 2.57
CA GLN A 129 -12.37 13.94 2.35
C GLN A 129 -12.54 14.24 0.86
N LYS A 130 -13.70 13.94 0.30
CA LYS A 130 -14.13 14.35 -1.02
C LYS A 130 -15.30 15.31 -0.88
N LYS A 131 -15.78 15.87 -2.00
CA LYS A 131 -16.82 16.91 -1.99
C LYS A 131 -18.07 16.47 -1.23
N ASP A 132 -18.58 15.27 -1.54
CA ASP A 132 -19.88 14.79 -1.05
C ASP A 132 -19.77 13.58 -0.12
N PHE A 133 -18.57 13.04 0.13
CA PHE A 133 -18.35 11.87 0.97
C PHE A 133 -16.93 11.83 1.54
N SER A 134 -16.76 11.00 2.55
CA SER A 134 -15.47 10.72 3.18
C SER A 134 -15.16 9.22 3.19
N VAL A 135 -13.88 8.87 3.01
CA VAL A 135 -13.41 7.48 2.99
C VAL A 135 -12.31 7.29 4.03
N GLY A 136 -12.55 6.40 4.99
CA GLY A 136 -11.53 5.92 5.89
C GLY A 136 -10.73 4.80 5.23
N VAL A 137 -9.43 4.98 5.06
CA VAL A 137 -8.53 3.97 4.50
C VAL A 137 -7.71 3.37 5.64
N ILE A 138 -7.87 2.08 5.89
CA ILE A 138 -7.12 1.32 6.91
C ILE A 138 -6.08 0.47 6.19
N GLY A 139 -4.83 0.49 6.66
CA GLY A 139 -3.78 -0.40 6.21
C GLY A 139 -3.56 -1.56 7.18
N ALA A 140 -3.29 -2.76 6.65
CA ALA A 140 -2.89 -3.92 7.43
C ALA A 140 -1.98 -4.86 6.62
N SER A 141 -1.19 -5.67 7.30
CA SER A 141 -0.35 -6.70 6.70
C SER A 141 -0.49 -8.02 7.47
N SER A 142 -0.37 -9.14 6.76
CA SER A 142 -0.15 -10.46 7.38
C SER A 142 1.05 -10.43 8.30
N SER A 143 1.07 -11.34 9.27
CA SER A 143 2.23 -11.50 10.14
C SER A 143 3.47 -11.86 9.34
N PHE A 144 4.57 -11.15 9.58
CA PHE A 144 5.89 -11.43 9.04
C PHE A 144 6.97 -11.14 10.08
N GLN A 145 8.17 -11.63 9.80
CA GLN A 145 9.37 -11.29 10.59
C GLN A 145 10.36 -10.54 9.72
N LYS A 146 10.78 -9.37 10.20
CA LYS A 146 11.81 -8.54 9.56
C LYS A 146 12.55 -7.80 10.67
N ASP A 147 13.86 -7.61 10.53
CA ASP A 147 14.69 -6.97 11.54
C ASP A 147 14.11 -5.63 12.01
N GLY A 148 13.91 -5.51 13.32
CA GLY A 148 13.39 -4.30 13.95
C GLY A 148 11.89 -4.04 13.77
N LEU A 149 11.15 -4.99 13.16
CA LEU A 149 9.71 -4.90 12.96
C LEU A 149 8.97 -6.04 13.66
N PHE A 150 7.81 -5.70 14.21
CA PHE A 150 6.84 -6.63 14.80
C PHE A 150 5.49 -6.40 14.16
N VAL A 151 4.73 -7.46 13.94
CA VAL A 151 3.41 -7.36 13.33
C VAL A 151 2.39 -8.02 14.25
N ASP A 152 1.48 -7.21 14.78
CA ASP A 152 0.37 -7.67 15.62
C ASP A 152 -0.66 -8.46 14.80
N ASP A 153 -1.57 -9.17 15.50
CA ASP A 153 -2.69 -9.85 14.84
C ASP A 153 -3.48 -8.87 13.98
N PRO A 154 -3.54 -9.09 12.65
CA PRO A 154 -4.18 -8.14 11.76
C PRO A 154 -5.68 -7.99 12.02
N PHE A 155 -6.37 -9.06 12.40
CA PHE A 155 -7.83 -9.03 12.60
C PHE A 155 -8.22 -8.24 13.86
N ALA A 156 -7.43 -8.37 14.93
CA ALA A 156 -7.64 -7.58 16.15
C ALA A 156 -7.39 -6.09 15.86
N SER A 157 -6.27 -5.77 15.20
CA SER A 157 -5.88 -4.41 14.86
C SER A 157 -6.85 -3.73 13.90
N ILE A 158 -7.31 -4.45 12.86
CA ILE A 158 -8.34 -3.96 11.92
C ILE A 158 -9.63 -3.63 12.67
N ARG A 159 -10.13 -4.57 13.50
CA ARG A 159 -11.38 -4.37 14.25
C ARG A 159 -11.31 -3.18 15.20
N GLU A 160 -10.20 -3.02 15.90
CA GLU A 160 -9.98 -1.87 16.77
C GLU A 160 -9.96 -0.56 15.97
N THR A 161 -9.30 -0.56 14.81
CA THR A 161 -9.19 0.63 13.96
C THR A 161 -10.53 0.99 13.31
N VAL A 162 -11.30 0.00 12.85
CA VAL A 162 -12.67 0.22 12.35
C VAL A 162 -13.52 0.93 13.40
N LYS A 163 -13.55 0.45 14.64
CA LYS A 163 -14.32 1.08 15.75
C LYS A 163 -13.91 2.53 16.02
N LYS A 164 -12.65 2.89 15.74
CA LYS A 164 -12.15 4.27 15.93
C LYS A 164 -12.63 5.24 14.85
N ILE A 165 -12.95 4.73 13.65
CA ILE A 165 -13.22 5.58 12.48
C ILE A 165 -14.60 5.40 11.87
N GLU A 166 -15.38 4.35 12.21
CA GLU A 166 -16.70 4.06 11.61
C GLU A 166 -17.70 5.22 11.72
N SER A 167 -17.59 6.04 12.77
CA SER A 167 -18.42 7.24 12.94
C SER A 167 -17.83 8.51 12.29
N LYS A 168 -16.68 8.44 11.63
CA LYS A 168 -15.91 9.58 11.11
C LYS A 168 -15.87 9.63 9.59
N CYS A 169 -16.38 8.61 8.92
CA CYS A 169 -16.37 8.52 7.46
C CYS A 169 -17.58 7.74 6.96
N ASP A 170 -17.96 7.99 5.70
CA ASP A 170 -19.12 7.36 5.08
C ASP A 170 -18.81 5.94 4.60
N PHE A 171 -17.56 5.69 4.21
CA PHE A 171 -17.09 4.39 3.73
C PHE A 171 -15.75 4.04 4.37
N ILE A 172 -15.52 2.73 4.57
CA ILE A 172 -14.21 2.22 5.00
C ILE A 172 -13.65 1.31 3.90
N VAL A 173 -12.40 1.56 3.51
CA VAL A 173 -11.61 0.73 2.61
C VAL A 173 -10.47 0.11 3.40
N LEU A 174 -10.35 -1.20 3.33
CA LEU A 174 -9.25 -1.95 3.92
C LEU A 174 -8.23 -2.32 2.84
N LEU A 175 -6.99 -1.85 3.00
CA LEU A 175 -5.83 -2.27 2.23
C LEU A 175 -5.10 -3.35 3.02
N PHE A 176 -5.26 -4.60 2.61
CA PHE A 176 -4.72 -5.72 3.37
C PHE A 176 -3.80 -6.60 2.51
N SER A 177 -2.51 -6.51 2.74
CA SER A 177 -1.54 -7.44 2.17
C SER A 177 -1.61 -8.77 2.94
N CYS A 178 -2.38 -9.75 2.45
CA CYS A 178 -2.71 -10.96 3.17
C CYS A 178 -2.51 -12.25 2.36
N SER A 179 -2.46 -13.36 3.07
CA SER A 179 -2.50 -14.71 2.49
C SER A 179 -3.93 -15.09 2.08
N ASP A 180 -4.06 -16.11 1.23
CA ASP A 180 -5.37 -16.66 0.81
C ASP A 180 -6.20 -17.17 2.01
N GLN A 181 -5.54 -17.69 3.05
CA GLN A 181 -6.21 -18.14 4.27
C GLN A 181 -6.80 -16.98 5.05
N GLU A 182 -6.05 -15.89 5.20
CA GLU A 182 -6.52 -14.67 5.88
C GLU A 182 -7.62 -13.99 5.08
N TYR A 183 -7.50 -13.94 3.75
CA TYR A 183 -8.57 -13.45 2.87
C TYR A 183 -9.87 -14.24 3.07
N SER A 184 -9.77 -15.58 3.08
CA SER A 184 -10.93 -16.46 3.33
C SER A 184 -11.54 -16.27 4.73
N ARG A 185 -10.72 -15.93 5.73
CA ARG A 185 -11.18 -15.59 7.08
C ARG A 185 -11.89 -14.23 7.11
N LEU A 186 -11.33 -13.23 6.41
CA LEU A 186 -11.91 -11.89 6.32
C LEU A 186 -13.31 -11.91 5.69
N THR A 187 -13.46 -12.62 4.58
CA THR A 187 -14.76 -12.71 3.88
C THR A 187 -15.85 -13.41 4.71
N LYS A 188 -15.48 -14.35 5.58
CA LYS A 188 -16.43 -14.93 6.53
C LYS A 188 -16.84 -13.96 7.64
N LEU A 189 -15.92 -13.10 8.08
CA LEU A 189 -16.22 -12.09 9.10
C LEU A 189 -17.07 -10.94 8.55
N SER A 190 -16.88 -10.53 7.29
CA SER A 190 -17.67 -9.45 6.66
C SER A 190 -19.16 -9.83 6.50
N ASN A 191 -19.50 -11.11 6.49
CA ASN A 191 -20.89 -11.58 6.44
C ASN A 191 -21.57 -11.59 7.83
N THR A 192 -20.84 -11.21 8.88
CA THR A 192 -21.30 -11.18 10.29
C THR A 192 -21.28 -9.77 10.91
N LEU A 193 -20.85 -8.78 10.14
CA LEU A 193 -20.89 -7.35 10.46
C LEU A 193 -22.06 -6.66 9.72
#